data_be19000e88cf2d3bfabdfb2791ae5a00
#
_entry.id   be19000e88cf2d3bfabdfb2791ae5a00
#
_cell.length_a   1.000
_cell.length_b   1.000
_cell.length_c   1.000
_cell.angle_alpha   90.00
_cell.angle_beta   90.00
_cell.angle_gamma   90.00
#
_symmetry.space_group_name_H-M   'P 1'
#
loop_
_entity.id
_entity.type
_entity.pdbx_description
1 polymer ?
#
loop_
_entity_poly.entity_id
_entity_poly.type
_entity_poly.pdbx_seq_one_letter_code
_entity_poly.pdbx_strand_id
1 'polypeptide(L)'
;EQVTVNHWVAGSSPARGAKDKMPIYSNQSSEPYKLSRSRIENFCRCKKCFYLEEKLGISRPAQFPFNLNNAVDELLKNEFDIYRGTEKNHPLIEEYGIDAKPFEHPEIENWRTRNKGIGFLDIDTNLYFYGLVDDVWISTINEKIILVDYKATSKKGEVSLDAPWQISYKRQIEIYQWLFKKNGFDVEDIAYFVYCN
;
A
#
# COMPACT_ATOMS: atom_id res chain seq x y z
N GLU A 1 -29.01 39.36 4.61
CA GLU A 1 -29.62 38.75 3.42
C GLU A 1 -28.92 37.45 3.11
N GLN A 2 -29.63 36.36 3.34
CA GLN A 2 -29.21 35.02 2.97
C GLN A 2 -29.61 34.75 1.53
N VAL A 3 -28.65 34.30 0.71
CA VAL A 3 -28.95 33.65 -0.57
C VAL A 3 -28.49 32.22 -0.50
N THR A 4 -29.42 31.33 -0.24
CA THR A 4 -29.26 29.90 -0.38
C THR A 4 -29.55 29.51 -1.81
N VAL A 5 -28.53 29.07 -2.56
CA VAL A 5 -28.75 28.47 -3.88
C VAL A 5 -28.40 26.98 -3.74
N ASN A 6 -29.42 26.15 -3.51
CA ASN A 6 -29.35 24.72 -3.65
C ASN A 6 -29.56 24.37 -5.14
N HIS A 7 -28.51 24.18 -5.89
CA HIS A 7 -28.56 23.49 -7.17
C HIS A 7 -28.00 22.09 -7.01
N TRP A 8 -28.91 21.14 -6.76
CA TRP A 8 -28.65 19.73 -7.01
C TRP A 8 -28.71 19.50 -8.52
N VAL A 9 -27.56 19.54 -9.18
CA VAL A 9 -27.45 18.95 -10.52
C VAL A 9 -27.24 17.45 -10.31
N ALA A 10 -28.24 16.66 -10.67
CA ALA A 10 -28.08 15.22 -10.80
C ALA A 10 -27.04 14.96 -11.91
N GLY A 11 -25.77 14.87 -11.48
CA GLY A 11 -24.70 14.44 -12.36
C GLY A 11 -24.98 13.01 -12.79
N SER A 12 -25.22 12.80 -14.08
CA SER A 12 -25.20 11.48 -14.69
C SER A 12 -23.89 10.80 -14.32
N SER A 13 -23.98 9.75 -13.49
CA SER A 13 -22.82 8.90 -13.24
C SER A 13 -22.27 8.43 -14.58
N PRO A 14 -20.99 8.63 -14.89
CA PRO A 14 -20.42 8.06 -16.10
C PRO A 14 -20.69 6.56 -16.08
N ALA A 15 -21.24 6.05 -17.17
CA ALA A 15 -21.43 4.62 -17.36
C ALA A 15 -20.14 3.93 -16.96
N ARG A 16 -20.22 2.97 -16.02
CA ARG A 16 -19.07 2.17 -15.60
C ARG A 16 -18.47 1.55 -16.83
N GLY A 17 -17.34 2.08 -17.30
CA GLY A 17 -16.51 1.37 -18.28
C GLY A 17 -16.34 -0.05 -17.76
N ALA A 18 -16.42 -1.03 -18.65
CA ALA A 18 -16.22 -2.42 -18.32
C ALA A 18 -14.93 -2.53 -17.51
N LYS A 19 -15.03 -2.77 -16.19
CA LYS A 19 -13.87 -3.10 -15.39
C LYS A 19 -13.37 -4.40 -16.01
N ASP A 20 -12.13 -4.42 -16.45
CA ASP A 20 -11.47 -5.65 -16.86
C ASP A 20 -11.79 -6.67 -15.78
N LYS A 21 -12.53 -7.73 -16.16
CA LYS A 21 -12.88 -8.79 -15.22
C LYS A 21 -11.56 -9.38 -14.74
N MET A 22 -11.28 -9.25 -13.46
CA MET A 22 -10.07 -9.84 -12.89
C MET A 22 -10.09 -11.34 -13.19
N PRO A 23 -8.95 -11.91 -13.58
CA PRO A 23 -8.89 -13.32 -13.91
C PRO A 23 -9.33 -14.16 -12.71
N ILE A 24 -10.20 -15.14 -12.95
CA ILE A 24 -10.63 -16.09 -11.94
C ILE A 24 -9.52 -17.13 -11.76
N TYR A 25 -9.22 -17.49 -10.51
CA TYR A 25 -8.24 -18.53 -10.23
C TYR A 25 -8.60 -19.86 -10.88
N SER A 26 -7.65 -20.44 -11.61
CA SER A 26 -7.72 -21.78 -12.18
C SER A 26 -6.42 -22.53 -11.91
N ASN A 27 -6.53 -23.72 -11.35
CA ASN A 27 -5.40 -24.63 -11.16
C ASN A 27 -4.87 -25.25 -12.46
N GLN A 28 -5.55 -25.00 -13.57
CA GLN A 28 -5.14 -25.47 -14.92
C GLN A 28 -4.44 -24.36 -15.71
N SER A 29 -4.35 -23.14 -15.17
CA SER A 29 -3.68 -22.04 -15.84
C SER A 29 -2.17 -22.23 -15.81
N SER A 30 -1.52 -22.10 -16.98
CA SER A 30 -0.06 -22.01 -17.08
C SER A 30 0.48 -20.65 -16.59
N GLU A 31 -0.35 -19.61 -16.66
CA GLU A 31 0.01 -18.28 -16.20
C GLU A 31 -0.11 -18.16 -14.67
N PRO A 32 0.88 -17.53 -14.01
CA PRO A 32 0.83 -17.30 -12.58
C PRO A 32 -0.40 -16.51 -12.15
N TYR A 33 -1.06 -16.97 -11.11
CA TYR A 33 -2.18 -16.24 -10.55
C TYR A 33 -1.71 -15.12 -9.62
N LYS A 34 -2.11 -13.88 -9.91
CA LYS A 34 -1.65 -12.70 -9.19
C LYS A 34 -2.45 -12.45 -7.92
N LEU A 35 -1.78 -12.50 -6.78
CA LEU A 35 -2.32 -12.20 -5.45
C LEU A 35 -1.69 -10.91 -4.90
N SER A 36 -2.46 -9.83 -4.91
CA SER A 36 -2.04 -8.59 -4.25
C SER A 36 -2.10 -8.70 -2.73
N ARG A 37 -1.37 -7.86 -2.03
CA ARG A 37 -1.45 -7.72 -0.57
C ARG A 37 -2.91 -7.59 -0.08
N SER A 38 -3.74 -6.82 -0.78
CA SER A 38 -5.15 -6.64 -0.43
C SER A 38 -5.96 -7.93 -0.53
N ARG A 39 -5.66 -8.79 -1.51
CA ARG A 39 -6.31 -10.10 -1.65
C ARG A 39 -5.89 -11.06 -0.55
N ILE A 40 -4.60 -11.02 -0.15
CA ILE A 40 -4.12 -11.79 1.01
C ILE A 40 -4.86 -11.34 2.28
N GLU A 41 -5.02 -10.03 2.49
CA GLU A 41 -5.81 -9.49 3.61
C GLU A 41 -7.27 -9.94 3.56
N ASN A 42 -7.89 -9.99 2.37
CA ASN A 42 -9.24 -10.53 2.18
C ASN A 42 -9.35 -11.99 2.62
N PHE A 43 -8.34 -12.80 2.31
CA PHE A 43 -8.28 -14.20 2.76
C PHE A 43 -8.21 -14.29 4.29
N CYS A 44 -7.35 -13.48 4.92
CA CYS A 44 -7.20 -13.46 6.38
C CYS A 44 -8.49 -13.02 7.08
N ARG A 45 -9.20 -12.04 6.51
CA ARG A 45 -10.46 -11.51 7.08
C ARG A 45 -11.65 -12.43 6.88
N CYS A 46 -11.79 -13.02 5.71
CA CYS A 46 -12.95 -13.85 5.37
C CYS A 46 -12.63 -14.80 4.22
N LYS A 47 -12.28 -16.03 4.55
CA LYS A 47 -11.97 -17.09 3.56
C LYS A 47 -13.11 -17.32 2.57
N LYS A 48 -14.38 -17.25 3.04
CA LYS A 48 -15.57 -17.40 2.17
C LYS A 48 -15.65 -16.26 1.16
N CYS A 49 -15.47 -15.00 1.58
CA CYS A 49 -15.50 -13.87 0.68
C CYS A 49 -14.35 -13.93 -0.34
N PHE A 50 -13.17 -14.32 0.10
CA PHE A 50 -12.02 -14.54 -0.77
C PHE A 50 -12.33 -15.61 -1.84
N TYR A 51 -12.89 -16.75 -1.45
CA TYR A 51 -13.29 -17.80 -2.39
C TYR A 51 -14.31 -17.31 -3.42
N LEU A 52 -15.32 -16.55 -2.98
CA LEU A 52 -16.34 -15.99 -3.88
C LEU A 52 -15.71 -15.03 -4.90
N GLU A 53 -14.78 -14.19 -4.48
CA GLU A 53 -14.10 -13.24 -5.36
C GLU A 53 -13.12 -13.93 -6.31
N GLU A 54 -12.22 -14.76 -5.79
CA GLU A 54 -11.09 -15.29 -6.57
C GLU A 54 -11.46 -16.51 -7.40
N LYS A 55 -12.41 -17.33 -6.93
CA LYS A 55 -12.81 -18.58 -7.61
C LYS A 55 -14.11 -18.47 -8.42
N LEU A 56 -15.06 -17.65 -7.97
CA LEU A 56 -16.37 -17.51 -8.60
C LEU A 56 -16.58 -16.14 -9.27
N GLY A 57 -15.65 -15.21 -9.14
CA GLY A 57 -15.75 -13.87 -9.73
C GLY A 57 -16.86 -12.99 -9.13
N ILE A 58 -17.35 -13.34 -7.93
CA ILE A 58 -18.41 -12.60 -7.23
C ILE A 58 -17.78 -11.54 -6.35
N SER A 59 -17.67 -10.31 -6.87
CA SER A 59 -17.05 -9.20 -6.16
C SER A 59 -17.99 -8.58 -5.14
N ARG A 60 -17.38 -8.04 -4.06
CA ARG A 60 -18.09 -7.19 -3.09
C ARG A 60 -18.59 -5.91 -3.77
N PRO A 61 -19.65 -5.28 -3.23
CA PRO A 61 -20.05 -3.94 -3.66
C PRO A 61 -18.89 -2.95 -3.57
N ALA A 62 -18.79 -2.06 -4.55
CA ALA A 62 -17.75 -1.02 -4.55
C ALA A 62 -17.95 -0.10 -3.33
N GLN A 63 -16.87 0.17 -2.62
CA GLN A 63 -16.83 1.16 -1.54
C GLN A 63 -16.58 2.57 -2.12
N PHE A 64 -16.87 3.59 -1.33
CA PHE A 64 -16.54 4.97 -1.70
C PHE A 64 -15.03 5.16 -1.81
N PRO A 65 -14.54 5.91 -2.80
CA PRO A 65 -13.11 6.20 -2.92
C PRO A 65 -12.64 7.12 -1.78
N PHE A 66 -11.46 6.82 -1.23
CA PHE A 66 -10.80 7.64 -0.20
C PHE A 66 -9.89 8.68 -0.87
N ASN A 67 -10.44 9.64 -1.59
CA ASN A 67 -9.69 10.60 -2.38
C ASN A 67 -8.73 11.46 -1.56
N LEU A 68 -9.12 11.86 -0.35
CA LEU A 68 -8.28 12.65 0.55
C LEU A 68 -7.03 11.86 0.99
N ASN A 69 -7.20 10.59 1.34
CA ASN A 69 -6.07 9.75 1.74
C ASN A 69 -5.07 9.56 0.60
N ASN A 70 -5.55 9.39 -0.63
CA ASN A 70 -4.69 9.28 -1.81
C ASN A 70 -3.91 10.57 -2.07
N ALA A 71 -4.52 11.73 -1.86
CA ALA A 71 -3.85 13.02 -2.02
C ALA A 71 -2.75 13.25 -0.97
N VAL A 72 -3.01 12.86 0.29
CA VAL A 72 -2.02 12.94 1.37
C VAL A 72 -0.84 12.01 1.09
N ASP A 73 -1.11 10.78 0.67
CA ASP A 73 -0.09 9.81 0.29
C ASP A 73 0.83 10.34 -0.82
N GLU A 74 0.26 10.93 -1.86
CA GLU A 74 1.01 11.54 -2.96
C GLU A 74 1.86 12.74 -2.51
N LEU A 75 1.33 13.59 -1.64
CA LEU A 75 2.06 14.74 -1.09
C LEU A 75 3.26 14.28 -0.25
N LEU A 76 3.08 13.28 0.63
CA LEU A 76 4.17 12.74 1.44
C LEU A 76 5.26 12.09 0.58
N LYS A 77 4.90 11.34 -0.46
CA LYS A 77 5.87 10.80 -1.41
C LYS A 77 6.71 11.88 -2.04
N ASN A 78 6.08 12.93 -2.55
CA ASN A 78 6.78 14.07 -3.17
C ASN A 78 7.68 14.80 -2.16
N GLU A 79 7.23 14.96 -0.92
CA GLU A 79 7.99 15.62 0.14
C GLU A 79 9.26 14.83 0.51
N PHE A 80 9.14 13.53 0.75
CA PHE A 80 10.30 12.68 1.07
C PHE A 80 11.25 12.52 -0.12
N ASP A 81 10.75 12.57 -1.35
CA ASP A 81 11.58 12.44 -2.56
C ASP A 81 12.53 13.64 -2.77
N ILE A 82 12.23 14.82 -2.20
CA ILE A 82 13.15 15.97 -2.20
C ILE A 82 14.49 15.65 -1.51
N TYR A 83 14.46 14.73 -0.53
CA TYR A 83 15.62 14.34 0.25
C TYR A 83 16.29 13.05 -0.25
N ARG A 84 15.64 12.33 -1.16
CA ARG A 84 16.14 11.08 -1.72
C ARG A 84 17.41 11.32 -2.55
N GLY A 85 18.46 10.53 -2.30
CA GLY A 85 19.74 10.68 -2.98
C GLY A 85 20.54 11.94 -2.61
N THR A 86 20.11 12.67 -1.57
CA THR A 86 20.83 13.85 -1.07
C THR A 86 21.55 13.55 0.25
N GLU A 87 22.44 14.46 0.64
CA GLU A 87 23.10 14.38 1.96
C GLU A 87 22.22 14.88 3.10
N LYS A 88 21.18 15.66 2.79
CA LYS A 88 20.23 16.18 3.78
C LYS A 88 19.16 15.13 4.07
N ASN A 89 18.81 15.00 5.35
CA ASN A 89 17.72 14.14 5.73
C ASN A 89 16.40 14.93 5.82
N HIS A 90 15.27 14.20 5.80
CA HIS A 90 13.97 14.80 5.99
C HIS A 90 13.82 15.32 7.42
N PRO A 91 13.30 16.55 7.66
CA PRO A 91 13.18 17.14 8.99
C PRO A 91 12.46 16.24 10.01
N LEU A 92 11.42 15.53 9.59
CA LEU A 92 10.69 14.60 10.45
C LEU A 92 11.58 13.44 10.93
N ILE A 93 12.44 12.89 10.07
CA ILE A 93 13.36 11.81 10.43
C ILE A 93 14.37 12.34 11.48
N GLU A 94 14.86 13.57 11.32
CA GLU A 94 15.77 14.22 12.26
C GLU A 94 15.07 14.54 13.59
N GLU A 95 13.86 15.08 13.56
CA GLU A 95 13.06 15.42 14.74
C GLU A 95 12.81 14.21 15.64
N TYR A 96 12.50 13.05 15.03
CA TYR A 96 12.26 11.83 15.78
C TYR A 96 13.53 11.02 16.07
N GLY A 97 14.71 11.51 15.66
CA GLY A 97 15.99 10.84 15.90
C GLY A 97 16.06 9.44 15.27
N ILE A 98 15.49 9.29 14.07
CA ILE A 98 15.46 8.01 13.37
C ILE A 98 16.76 7.85 12.58
N ASP A 99 17.52 6.80 12.82
CA ASP A 99 18.75 6.48 12.09
C ASP A 99 18.46 5.88 10.70
N ALA A 100 17.81 6.68 9.84
CA ALA A 100 17.44 6.29 8.49
C ALA A 100 17.42 7.51 7.55
N LYS A 101 17.36 7.22 6.25
CA LYS A 101 17.13 8.22 5.20
C LYS A 101 16.31 7.61 4.06
N PRO A 102 15.61 8.41 3.23
CA PRO A 102 14.92 7.92 2.05
C PRO A 102 15.86 7.13 1.12
N PHE A 103 15.49 5.90 0.80
CA PHE A 103 16.34 5.00 0.01
C PHE A 103 16.32 5.36 -1.47
N GLU A 104 17.49 5.67 -2.05
CA GLU A 104 17.65 5.88 -3.47
C GLU A 104 17.83 4.54 -4.19
N HIS A 105 16.88 4.20 -5.06
CA HIS A 105 16.94 2.96 -5.84
C HIS A 105 16.25 3.14 -7.20
N PRO A 106 16.78 2.59 -8.30
CA PRO A 106 16.17 2.71 -9.64
C PRO A 106 14.72 2.21 -9.72
N GLU A 107 14.37 1.23 -8.90
CA GLU A 107 13.05 0.61 -8.91
C GLU A 107 12.03 1.28 -7.98
N ILE A 108 12.39 2.34 -7.25
CA ILE A 108 11.49 2.95 -6.26
C ILE A 108 10.14 3.34 -6.86
N GLU A 109 10.15 3.95 -8.04
CA GLU A 109 8.93 4.33 -8.75
C GLU A 109 8.11 3.14 -9.21
N ASN A 110 8.76 2.04 -9.57
CA ASN A 110 8.08 0.81 -9.94
C ASN A 110 7.39 0.17 -8.73
N TRP A 111 8.04 0.18 -7.56
CA TRP A 111 7.47 -0.38 -6.33
C TRP A 111 6.23 0.38 -5.83
N ARG A 112 6.12 1.68 -6.16
CA ARG A 112 5.02 2.58 -5.80
C ARG A 112 3.89 2.59 -6.82
N THR A 113 4.21 2.27 -8.09
CA THR A 113 3.27 2.44 -9.20
C THR A 113 2.25 1.31 -9.29
N ARG A 114 0.98 1.68 -9.46
CA ARG A 114 -0.10 0.74 -9.72
C ARG A 114 0.21 -0.14 -10.95
N ASN A 115 -0.09 -1.42 -10.84
CA ASN A 115 0.15 -2.48 -11.85
C ASN A 115 1.61 -2.95 -11.98
N LYS A 116 2.53 -2.37 -11.24
CA LYS A 116 3.92 -2.83 -11.10
C LYS A 116 4.11 -3.40 -9.69
N GLY A 117 4.60 -2.59 -8.76
CA GLY A 117 4.86 -3.02 -7.39
C GLY A 117 6.09 -3.91 -7.27
N ILE A 118 6.37 -4.36 -6.05
CA ILE A 118 7.33 -5.42 -5.78
C ILE A 118 6.61 -6.75 -5.72
N GLY A 119 7.14 -7.80 -6.34
CA GLY A 119 6.50 -9.09 -6.39
C GLY A 119 7.44 -10.27 -6.33
N PHE A 120 6.89 -11.43 -6.03
CA PHE A 120 7.60 -12.70 -5.95
C PHE A 120 6.73 -13.81 -6.53
N LEU A 121 7.31 -14.59 -7.45
CA LEU A 121 6.69 -15.79 -8.00
C LEU A 121 7.06 -17.01 -7.15
N ASP A 122 6.06 -17.61 -6.53
CA ASP A 122 6.19 -18.93 -5.94
C ASP A 122 5.93 -20.00 -7.00
N ILE A 123 7.01 -20.65 -7.43
CA ILE A 123 6.98 -21.60 -8.55
C ILE A 123 6.14 -22.85 -8.19
N ASP A 124 6.21 -23.30 -6.94
CA ASP A 124 5.55 -24.53 -6.50
C ASP A 124 4.02 -24.40 -6.53
N THR A 125 3.50 -23.22 -6.24
CA THR A 125 2.05 -22.96 -6.23
C THR A 125 1.56 -22.23 -7.47
N ASN A 126 2.47 -21.74 -8.33
CA ASN A 126 2.18 -20.86 -9.46
C ASN A 126 1.41 -19.59 -9.06
N LEU A 127 1.74 -19.03 -7.86
CA LEU A 127 1.18 -17.81 -7.35
C LEU A 127 2.20 -16.67 -7.44
N TYR A 128 1.78 -15.53 -7.97
CA TYR A 128 2.58 -14.31 -7.99
C TYR A 128 2.07 -13.34 -6.93
N PHE A 129 2.81 -13.26 -5.82
CA PHE A 129 2.53 -12.33 -4.74
C PHE A 129 3.09 -10.96 -5.05
N TYR A 130 2.32 -9.89 -4.81
CA TYR A 130 2.82 -8.54 -5.06
C TYR A 130 2.17 -7.51 -4.15
N GLY A 131 2.87 -6.38 -3.98
CA GLY A 131 2.40 -5.24 -3.21
C GLY A 131 2.95 -3.92 -3.73
N LEU A 132 2.26 -2.84 -3.37
CA LEU A 132 2.68 -1.46 -3.60
C LEU A 132 3.09 -0.89 -2.27
N VAL A 133 4.31 -0.39 -2.18
CA VAL A 133 4.80 0.28 -0.98
C VAL A 133 4.61 1.79 -1.14
N ASP A 134 4.42 2.48 -0.03
CA ASP A 134 4.34 3.94 -0.07
C ASP A 134 5.75 4.53 -0.07
N ASP A 135 6.64 4.03 0.79
CA ASP A 135 8.05 4.40 0.77
C ASP A 135 8.98 3.32 1.30
N VAL A 136 10.26 3.52 1.01
CA VAL A 136 11.38 2.69 1.49
C VAL A 136 12.48 3.62 1.97
N TRP A 137 12.93 3.42 3.22
CA TRP A 137 14.09 4.07 3.77
C TRP A 137 15.24 3.07 3.92
N ILE A 138 16.44 3.57 4.15
CA ILE A 138 17.62 2.77 4.45
C ILE A 138 18.19 3.20 5.79
N SER A 139 18.51 2.23 6.64
CA SER A 139 19.16 2.47 7.92
C SER A 139 20.57 3.05 7.70
N THR A 140 20.90 4.12 8.41
CA THR A 140 22.25 4.72 8.39
C THR A 140 23.25 3.95 9.26
N ILE A 141 22.78 3.00 10.09
CA ILE A 141 23.61 2.19 10.97
C ILE A 141 24.14 0.93 10.27
N ASN A 142 23.28 0.22 9.53
CA ASN A 142 23.57 -1.12 9.02
C ASN A 142 23.14 -1.36 7.57
N GLU A 143 22.71 -0.30 6.87
CA GLU A 143 22.31 -0.31 5.46
C GLU A 143 21.13 -1.23 5.13
N LYS A 144 20.36 -1.68 6.13
CA LYS A 144 19.16 -2.47 5.90
C LYS A 144 18.00 -1.59 5.47
N ILE A 145 17.10 -2.19 4.67
CA ILE A 145 15.88 -1.54 4.21
C ILE A 145 14.84 -1.48 5.31
N ILE A 146 14.20 -0.33 5.44
CA ILE A 146 13.09 -0.07 6.36
C ILE A 146 11.85 0.26 5.54
N LEU A 147 10.77 -0.50 5.73
CA LEU A 147 9.50 -0.25 5.05
C LEU A 147 8.74 0.89 5.74
N VAL A 148 8.16 1.77 4.93
CA VAL A 148 7.40 2.92 5.41
C VAL A 148 6.05 2.97 4.72
N ASP A 149 5.01 3.26 5.48
CA ASP A 149 3.64 3.34 4.99
C ASP A 149 2.99 4.64 5.50
N TYR A 150 2.41 5.40 4.57
CA TYR A 150 1.83 6.70 4.84
C TYR A 150 0.35 6.58 5.20
N LYS A 151 -0.08 7.28 6.23
CA LYS A 151 -1.46 7.24 6.72
C LYS A 151 -2.02 8.63 6.97
N ALA A 152 -3.10 8.97 6.28
CA ALA A 152 -3.90 10.12 6.67
C ALA A 152 -4.78 9.76 7.87
N THR A 153 -4.87 10.67 8.83
CA THR A 153 -5.73 10.51 10.00
C THR A 153 -6.43 11.84 10.34
N SER A 154 -7.64 11.75 10.86
CA SER A 154 -8.35 12.90 11.45
C SER A 154 -8.45 12.77 12.98
N LYS A 155 -7.70 11.81 13.56
CA LYS A 155 -7.72 11.57 15.00
C LYS A 155 -6.99 12.69 15.73
N LYS A 156 -7.69 13.34 16.66
CA LYS A 156 -7.05 14.29 17.59
C LYS A 156 -6.35 13.50 18.69
N GLY A 157 -5.03 13.72 18.83
CA GLY A 157 -4.19 13.10 19.85
C GLY A 157 -3.35 11.93 19.33
N GLU A 158 -2.75 11.21 20.25
CA GLU A 158 -1.76 10.17 19.97
C GLU A 158 -2.35 9.02 19.16
N VAL A 159 -1.58 8.54 18.18
CA VAL A 159 -1.93 7.42 17.32
C VAL A 159 -1.22 6.16 17.83
N SER A 160 -1.97 5.07 18.03
CA SER A 160 -1.43 3.77 18.41
C SER A 160 -1.83 2.71 17.36
N LEU A 161 -1.15 1.56 17.38
CA LEU A 161 -1.44 0.39 16.54
C LEU A 161 -2.14 -0.74 17.30
N ASP A 162 -2.81 -0.44 18.43
CA ASP A 162 -3.35 -1.45 19.34
C ASP A 162 -4.81 -1.82 19.08
N ALA A 163 -5.50 -1.06 18.24
CA ALA A 163 -6.88 -1.37 17.90
C ALA A 163 -6.97 -2.66 17.06
N PRO A 164 -7.96 -3.55 17.32
CA PRO A 164 -8.08 -4.84 16.62
C PRO A 164 -8.12 -4.75 15.09
N TRP A 165 -8.66 -3.65 14.54
CA TRP A 165 -8.71 -3.43 13.09
C TRP A 165 -7.35 -3.05 12.49
N GLN A 166 -6.40 -2.57 13.31
CA GLN A 166 -5.07 -2.17 12.86
C GLN A 166 -4.12 -3.35 12.62
N ILE A 167 -4.53 -4.57 12.99
CA ILE A 167 -3.78 -5.79 12.64
C ILE A 167 -3.57 -5.91 11.12
N SER A 168 -4.45 -5.34 10.32
CA SER A 168 -4.30 -5.28 8.87
C SER A 168 -3.13 -4.42 8.41
N TYR A 169 -2.76 -3.38 9.18
CA TYR A 169 -1.58 -2.55 8.91
C TYR A 169 -0.29 -3.31 9.22
N LYS A 170 -0.25 -4.02 10.37
CA LYS A 170 0.88 -4.87 10.73
C LYS A 170 1.13 -5.94 9.64
N ARG A 171 0.09 -6.68 9.24
CA ARG A 171 0.19 -7.66 8.14
C ARG A 171 0.61 -7.03 6.80
N GLN A 172 0.19 -5.80 6.53
CA GLN A 172 0.59 -5.08 5.32
C GLN A 172 2.12 -4.92 5.28
N ILE A 173 2.70 -4.41 6.35
CA ILE A 173 4.15 -4.22 6.47
C ILE A 173 4.88 -5.56 6.44
N GLU A 174 4.42 -6.56 7.17
CA GLU A 174 5.03 -7.90 7.20
C GLU A 174 5.08 -8.54 5.80
N ILE A 175 4.01 -8.38 5.00
CA ILE A 175 3.98 -8.86 3.61
C ILE A 175 5.01 -8.10 2.77
N TYR A 176 5.14 -6.78 2.94
CA TYR A 176 6.13 -5.99 2.20
C TYR A 176 7.55 -6.36 2.61
N GLN A 177 7.85 -6.48 3.90
CA GLN A 177 9.16 -6.97 4.38
C GLN A 177 9.49 -8.35 3.79
N TRP A 178 8.52 -9.27 3.77
CA TRP A 178 8.68 -10.58 3.15
C TRP A 178 8.97 -10.48 1.65
N LEU A 179 8.26 -9.64 0.90
CA LEU A 179 8.50 -9.45 -0.53
C LEU A 179 9.89 -8.91 -0.80
N PHE A 180 10.37 -7.91 -0.03
CA PHE A 180 11.72 -7.40 -0.18
C PHE A 180 12.78 -8.44 0.16
N LYS A 181 12.61 -9.21 1.25
CA LYS A 181 13.50 -10.32 1.60
C LYS A 181 13.55 -11.38 0.48
N LYS A 182 12.41 -11.69 -0.16
CA LYS A 182 12.35 -12.61 -1.32
C LYS A 182 13.03 -12.09 -2.58
N ASN A 183 13.18 -10.79 -2.70
CA ASN A 183 13.92 -10.13 -3.78
C ASN A 183 15.39 -9.87 -3.43
N GLY A 184 15.90 -10.43 -2.32
CA GLY A 184 17.32 -10.40 -1.96
C GLY A 184 17.76 -9.17 -1.17
N PHE A 185 16.83 -8.34 -0.72
CA PHE A 185 17.16 -7.20 0.14
C PHE A 185 17.34 -7.64 1.59
N ASP A 186 18.29 -7.02 2.28
CA ASP A 186 18.39 -7.11 3.74
C ASP A 186 17.42 -6.09 4.36
N VAL A 187 16.48 -6.58 5.14
CA VAL A 187 15.33 -5.79 5.63
C VAL A 187 15.32 -5.77 7.15
N GLU A 188 15.19 -4.59 7.73
CA GLU A 188 15.01 -4.41 9.17
C GLU A 188 13.71 -5.08 9.66
N ASP A 189 13.73 -5.52 10.92
CA ASP A 189 12.54 -6.07 11.56
C ASP A 189 11.58 -4.97 12.06
N ILE A 190 12.02 -3.71 12.01
CA ILE A 190 11.18 -2.53 12.27
C ILE A 190 10.64 -1.94 10.97
N ALA A 191 9.55 -1.18 11.08
CA ALA A 191 8.97 -0.39 9.99
C ALA A 191 8.26 0.83 10.59
N TYR A 192 8.00 1.85 9.78
CA TYR A 192 7.38 3.07 10.25
C TYR A 192 6.04 3.31 9.56
N PHE A 193 5.09 3.81 10.35
CA PHE A 193 3.87 4.44 9.86
C PHE A 193 4.00 5.94 10.07
N VAL A 194 4.02 6.71 8.98
CA VAL A 194 4.04 8.16 9.03
C VAL A 194 2.60 8.66 8.95
N TYR A 195 2.14 9.29 10.01
CA TYR A 195 0.79 9.81 10.08
C TYR A 195 0.77 11.31 9.77
N CYS A 196 -0.09 11.70 8.83
CA CYS A 196 -0.44 13.08 8.53
C CYS A 196 -1.85 13.38 9.06
N ASN A 197 -1.98 14.46 9.84
CA ASN A 197 -3.26 14.90 10.44
C ASN A 197 -3.70 16.25 9.87
#